data_7dc6e79f6e174a5a521c5c795ee341a6
#
_entry.id   7dc6e79f6e174a5a521c5c795ee341a6
#
_cell.length_a   1.000
_cell.length_b   1.000
_cell.length_c   1.000
_cell.angle_alpha   90.00
_cell.angle_beta   90.00
_cell.angle_gamma   90.00
#
_symmetry.space_group_name_H-M   'P 1'
#
loop_
_entity.id
_entity.type
_entity.pdbx_description
1 polymer ?
#
loop_
_entity_poly.entity_id
_entity_poly.type
_entity_poly.pdbx_seq_one_letter_code
_entity_poly.pdbx_strand_id
1 'polypeptide(L)'
;MSLSYATFVTRILQWLQDTGAATFDATETGYAIENELKRLSRYVPALVDVIFKIESREGSDTAGTASKLTDTTKSQFLSTDDDNQKVIHNITDDTWAVVTGYTSTSVLTLSANIMASGEEYEIYNKRCRNKRQIYIGDMPPYLWVDSVEYPVGTERSFIKISKDIIELDVDNGTIEDSDSTLDPLNNVDVLVKFALPQVLCQLTDLAGACTNIEPVDETTLAVKNLTGSEIIEVGELLNIAGHKQTYIVATGVTLSSGAGDIVVYPGMESATAVDDVITFVKSTLKPNDEEILEQLVAAALKVSDAERHRIQAIADMVSGRALINTTNLGGSDVAYKYSQYAGVLMQIARELVASAREQQAIAIRRLQGLAQPRMARVLPM
;
A
#
# COMPACT_ATOMS: atom_id res chain seq x y z
N MET A 1 1.05 -17.64 12.64
CA MET A 1 -0.26 -17.64 11.93
C MET A 1 -0.94 -16.35 12.37
N SER A 2 -1.22 -15.44 11.44
CA SER A 2 -1.89 -14.17 11.74
C SER A 2 -3.34 -14.45 12.16
N LEU A 3 -3.86 -13.58 13.03
CA LEU A 3 -5.23 -13.72 13.54
C LEU A 3 -6.24 -13.28 12.48
N SER A 4 -7.41 -13.90 12.45
CA SER A 4 -8.54 -13.36 11.70
C SER A 4 -9.03 -12.07 12.37
N TYR A 5 -9.62 -11.15 11.59
CA TYR A 5 -10.18 -9.90 12.11
C TYR A 5 -11.17 -10.13 13.26
N ALA A 6 -12.06 -11.12 13.12
CA ALA A 6 -13.03 -11.45 14.15
C ALA A 6 -12.37 -11.93 15.47
N THR A 7 -11.31 -12.73 15.35
CA THR A 7 -10.52 -13.16 16.53
C THR A 7 -9.81 -11.98 17.16
N PHE A 8 -9.28 -11.07 16.35
CA PHE A 8 -8.60 -9.86 16.80
C PHE A 8 -9.56 -8.95 17.60
N VAL A 9 -10.76 -8.68 17.07
CA VAL A 9 -11.80 -7.94 17.78
C VAL A 9 -12.19 -8.62 19.10
N THR A 10 -12.37 -9.95 19.09
CA THR A 10 -12.70 -10.71 20.31
C THR A 10 -11.62 -10.53 21.39
N ARG A 11 -10.35 -10.57 21.03
CA ARG A 11 -9.24 -10.35 21.98
C ARG A 11 -9.23 -8.92 22.53
N ILE A 12 -9.49 -7.92 21.70
CA ILE A 12 -9.60 -6.52 22.16
C ILE A 12 -10.72 -6.41 23.20
N LEU A 13 -11.89 -6.98 22.93
CA LEU A 13 -13.02 -6.97 23.87
C LEU A 13 -12.70 -7.74 25.17
N GLN A 14 -11.90 -8.80 25.09
CA GLN A 14 -11.37 -9.48 26.31
C GLN A 14 -10.43 -8.56 27.11
N TRP A 15 -9.53 -7.83 26.47
CA TRP A 15 -8.69 -6.82 27.13
C TRP A 15 -9.50 -5.73 27.82
N LEU A 16 -10.66 -5.38 27.26
CA LEU A 16 -11.60 -4.38 27.80
C LEU A 16 -12.52 -4.95 28.85
N GLN A 17 -12.55 -6.29 29.04
CA GLN A 17 -13.52 -6.99 29.89
C GLN A 17 -14.98 -6.78 29.44
N ASP A 18 -15.18 -6.50 28.15
CA ASP A 18 -16.49 -6.24 27.50
C ASP A 18 -16.79 -7.29 26.43
N THR A 19 -16.75 -8.55 26.81
CA THR A 19 -16.93 -9.69 25.88
C THR A 19 -18.31 -9.73 25.21
N GLY A 20 -19.28 -9.01 25.75
CA GLY A 20 -20.62 -8.87 25.18
C GLY A 20 -20.79 -7.65 24.27
N ALA A 21 -19.72 -6.88 24.01
CA ALA A 21 -19.77 -5.62 23.25
C ALA A 21 -20.89 -4.66 23.75
N ALA A 22 -21.10 -4.62 25.07
CA ALA A 22 -22.14 -3.82 25.68
C ALA A 22 -21.75 -2.32 25.80
N THR A 23 -20.46 -2.06 25.98
CA THR A 23 -19.87 -0.71 26.13
C THR A 23 -19.30 -0.21 24.83
N PHE A 24 -18.61 -1.08 24.09
CA PHE A 24 -17.94 -0.78 22.83
C PHE A 24 -18.57 -1.57 21.70
N ASP A 25 -19.27 -0.89 20.80
CA ASP A 25 -19.88 -1.54 19.64
C ASP A 25 -18.82 -1.89 18.56
N ALA A 26 -19.25 -2.69 17.59
CA ALA A 26 -18.37 -3.15 16.51
C ALA A 26 -17.86 -1.97 15.64
N THR A 27 -18.63 -0.91 15.49
CA THR A 27 -18.30 0.26 14.69
C THR A 27 -17.21 1.08 15.38
N GLU A 28 -17.38 1.35 16.67
CA GLU A 28 -16.41 2.09 17.47
C GLU A 28 -15.08 1.33 17.56
N THR A 29 -15.16 0.02 17.80
CA THR A 29 -14.00 -0.87 17.82
C THR A 29 -13.29 -0.88 16.47
N GLY A 30 -14.04 -0.92 15.35
CA GLY A 30 -13.49 -0.84 14.00
C GLY A 30 -12.72 0.46 13.74
N TYR A 31 -13.30 1.61 14.07
CA TYR A 31 -12.61 2.90 13.93
C TYR A 31 -11.35 2.99 14.80
N ALA A 32 -11.39 2.45 16.00
CA ALA A 32 -10.22 2.42 16.88
C ALA A 32 -9.10 1.56 16.28
N ILE A 33 -9.44 0.39 15.72
CA ILE A 33 -8.49 -0.48 15.02
C ILE A 33 -7.84 0.25 13.85
N GLU A 34 -8.63 0.86 12.97
CA GLU A 34 -8.10 1.59 11.81
C GLU A 34 -7.14 2.72 12.20
N ASN A 35 -7.50 3.50 13.22
CA ASN A 35 -6.70 4.63 13.65
C ASN A 35 -5.36 4.18 14.27
N GLU A 36 -5.39 3.17 15.13
CA GLU A 36 -4.19 2.66 15.76
C GLU A 36 -3.34 1.82 14.76
N LEU A 37 -3.94 1.17 13.79
CA LEU A 37 -3.24 0.50 12.69
C LEU A 37 -2.47 1.52 11.82
N LYS A 38 -3.09 2.64 11.46
CA LYS A 38 -2.43 3.76 10.76
C LYS A 38 -1.27 4.33 11.58
N ARG A 39 -1.42 4.36 12.91
CA ARG A 39 -0.37 4.81 13.82
C ARG A 39 0.77 3.81 13.90
N LEU A 40 0.47 2.52 14.07
CA LEU A 40 1.45 1.43 14.09
C LEU A 40 2.28 1.42 12.81
N SER A 41 1.64 1.58 11.65
CA SER A 41 2.27 1.58 10.32
C SER A 41 3.39 2.62 10.16
N ARG A 42 3.34 3.71 10.90
CA ARG A 42 4.41 4.75 10.88
C ARG A 42 5.70 4.30 11.58
N TYR A 43 5.61 3.33 12.48
CA TYR A 43 6.74 2.80 13.25
C TYR A 43 7.19 1.44 12.73
N VAL A 44 6.23 0.61 12.36
CA VAL A 44 6.45 -0.76 11.88
C VAL A 44 5.61 -0.93 10.60
N PRO A 45 6.11 -0.46 9.45
CA PRO A 45 5.41 -0.64 8.17
C PRO A 45 5.47 -2.09 7.70
N ALA A 46 4.57 -2.44 6.80
CA ALA A 46 4.69 -3.64 5.99
C ALA A 46 5.75 -3.41 4.91
N LEU A 47 6.81 -4.19 4.91
CA LEU A 47 7.82 -4.14 3.86
C LEU A 47 7.43 -5.12 2.75
N VAL A 48 7.29 -4.61 1.54
CA VAL A 48 6.88 -5.39 0.36
C VAL A 48 7.93 -5.20 -0.72
N ASP A 49 8.38 -6.31 -1.26
CA ASP A 49 9.34 -6.37 -2.36
C ASP A 49 8.55 -6.34 -3.69
N VAL A 50 8.87 -5.37 -4.52
CA VAL A 50 8.23 -5.14 -5.82
C VAL A 50 9.31 -5.10 -6.88
N ILE A 51 9.16 -5.92 -7.93
CA ILE A 51 10.12 -5.99 -9.03
C ILE A 51 9.63 -5.06 -10.14
N PHE A 52 10.48 -4.12 -10.50
CA PHE A 52 10.33 -3.26 -11.68
C PHE A 52 11.33 -3.66 -12.72
N LYS A 53 11.06 -3.31 -13.97
CA LYS A 53 11.99 -3.52 -15.06
C LYS A 53 12.58 -2.20 -15.52
N ILE A 54 13.92 -2.15 -15.60
CA ILE A 54 14.61 -1.08 -16.30
C ILE A 54 14.32 -1.27 -17.78
N GLU A 55 14.04 -0.18 -18.47
CA GLU A 55 13.93 -0.20 -19.91
C GLU A 55 15.29 0.09 -20.53
N SER A 56 15.79 -0.82 -21.35
CA SER A 56 17.11 -0.71 -21.98
C SER A 56 17.08 -0.99 -23.50
N ARG A 57 15.89 -1.21 -24.06
CA ARG A 57 15.74 -1.48 -25.49
C ARG A 57 16.10 -0.27 -26.34
N GLU A 58 16.93 -0.49 -27.34
CA GLU A 58 17.39 0.51 -28.31
C GLU A 58 17.49 -0.11 -29.71
N GLY A 59 17.57 0.70 -30.73
CA GLY A 59 17.68 0.20 -32.11
C GLY A 59 17.64 1.33 -33.12
N SER A 60 17.34 0.97 -34.37
CA SER A 60 17.20 1.95 -35.47
C SER A 60 15.89 1.74 -36.21
N ASP A 61 15.23 2.84 -36.56
CA ASP A 61 14.02 2.76 -37.40
C ASP A 61 14.37 2.29 -38.80
N THR A 62 13.65 1.28 -39.30
CA THR A 62 13.93 0.65 -40.59
C THR A 62 13.04 1.16 -41.74
N ALA A 63 12.00 1.94 -41.44
CA ALA A 63 11.00 2.31 -42.48
C ALA A 63 10.71 3.80 -42.61
N GLY A 64 10.86 4.63 -41.60
CA GLY A 64 10.52 6.07 -41.65
C GLY A 64 9.02 6.32 -41.86
N THR A 65 8.14 5.48 -41.36
CA THR A 65 6.69 5.60 -41.51
C THR A 65 6.14 6.67 -40.58
N ALA A 66 5.33 7.59 -41.06
CA ALA A 66 4.77 8.69 -40.27
C ALA A 66 4.07 8.20 -38.99
N SER A 67 4.43 8.78 -37.87
CA SER A 67 3.92 8.45 -36.51
C SER A 67 4.06 6.98 -36.12
N LYS A 68 5.07 6.30 -36.67
CA LYS A 68 5.41 4.92 -36.31
C LYS A 68 6.90 4.80 -36.05
N LEU A 69 7.23 3.83 -35.19
CA LEU A 69 8.57 3.32 -35.04
C LEU A 69 8.55 1.90 -35.59
N THR A 70 9.41 1.62 -36.58
CA THR A 70 9.51 0.31 -37.22
C THR A 70 10.91 -0.22 -37.10
N ASP A 71 11.08 -1.34 -36.41
CA ASP A 71 12.36 -2.02 -36.30
C ASP A 71 12.19 -3.50 -36.66
N THR A 72 12.40 -3.81 -37.93
CA THR A 72 12.36 -5.19 -38.44
C THR A 72 13.61 -5.99 -38.13
N THR A 73 14.68 -5.32 -37.67
CA THR A 73 15.96 -5.94 -37.37
C THR A 73 15.94 -6.61 -36.01
N LYS A 74 15.56 -5.87 -34.96
CA LYS A 74 15.49 -6.39 -33.59
C LYS A 74 14.14 -7.02 -33.27
N SER A 75 13.02 -6.51 -33.83
CA SER A 75 11.67 -7.04 -33.58
C SER A 75 11.34 -7.24 -32.11
N GLN A 76 11.64 -6.27 -31.27
CA GLN A 76 11.69 -6.36 -29.81
C GLN A 76 10.52 -5.70 -29.08
N PHE A 77 9.49 -5.22 -29.80
CA PHE A 77 8.37 -4.53 -29.18
C PHE A 77 7.40 -5.49 -28.52
N LEU A 78 6.83 -5.07 -27.40
CA LEU A 78 5.89 -5.85 -26.61
C LEU A 78 4.47 -5.32 -26.77
N SER A 79 3.49 -6.22 -26.68
CA SER A 79 2.07 -5.84 -26.72
C SER A 79 1.66 -4.92 -25.58
N THR A 80 2.42 -4.89 -24.51
CA THR A 80 2.19 -4.06 -23.32
C THR A 80 2.88 -2.67 -23.38
N ASP A 81 3.60 -2.37 -24.47
CA ASP A 81 4.31 -1.08 -24.59
C ASP A 81 3.38 0.12 -24.67
N ASP A 82 2.19 -0.02 -25.27
CA ASP A 82 1.17 1.01 -25.36
C ASP A 82 0.40 1.16 -24.04
N ASP A 83 0.01 0.06 -23.42
CA ASP A 83 -0.66 0.08 -22.11
C ASP A 83 0.24 0.73 -21.05
N ASN A 84 1.53 0.40 -21.06
CA ASN A 84 2.54 0.96 -20.17
C ASN A 84 3.00 2.37 -20.58
N GLN A 85 2.48 2.94 -21.67
CA GLN A 85 2.82 4.29 -22.16
C GLN A 85 4.33 4.53 -22.22
N LYS A 86 5.08 3.56 -22.80
CA LYS A 86 6.53 3.69 -22.99
C LYS A 86 6.86 4.96 -23.75
N VAL A 87 8.03 5.50 -23.51
CA VAL A 87 8.51 6.74 -24.13
C VAL A 87 9.61 6.40 -25.12
N ILE A 88 9.52 6.91 -26.33
CA ILE A 88 10.54 6.79 -27.37
C ILE A 88 11.33 8.09 -27.45
N HIS A 89 12.63 7.97 -27.38
CA HIS A 89 13.59 9.02 -27.63
C HIS A 89 14.29 8.75 -28.95
N ASN A 90 14.11 9.63 -29.93
CA ASN A 90 14.93 9.65 -31.11
C ASN A 90 16.26 10.33 -30.76
N ILE A 91 17.34 9.56 -30.74
CA ILE A 91 18.68 10.02 -30.34
C ILE A 91 19.24 10.95 -31.43
N THR A 92 18.92 10.67 -32.69
CA THR A 92 19.47 11.42 -33.84
C THR A 92 19.02 12.89 -33.83
N ASP A 93 17.74 13.13 -33.54
CA ASP A 93 17.12 14.46 -33.59
C ASP A 93 16.79 15.03 -32.19
N ASP A 94 17.06 14.31 -31.14
CA ASP A 94 16.71 14.65 -29.75
C ASP A 94 15.21 14.96 -29.56
N THR A 95 14.35 14.13 -30.18
CA THR A 95 12.90 14.29 -30.14
C THR A 95 12.22 13.15 -29.37
N TRP A 96 11.01 13.40 -28.85
CA TRP A 96 10.36 12.50 -27.93
C TRP A 96 8.91 12.25 -28.33
N ALA A 97 8.47 10.99 -28.21
CA ALA A 97 7.07 10.60 -28.37
C ALA A 97 6.68 9.51 -27.35
N VAL A 98 5.39 9.38 -27.11
CA VAL A 98 4.82 8.31 -26.28
C VAL A 98 4.26 7.25 -27.21
N VAL A 99 4.39 5.98 -26.85
CA VAL A 99 3.74 4.86 -27.54
C VAL A 99 2.24 4.94 -27.28
N THR A 100 1.45 4.86 -28.35
CA THR A 100 -0.01 4.95 -28.33
C THR A 100 -0.70 3.77 -28.99
N GLY A 101 0.06 2.79 -29.45
CA GLY A 101 -0.48 1.57 -30.02
C GLY A 101 0.61 0.57 -30.38
N TYR A 102 0.31 -0.70 -30.17
CA TYR A 102 1.10 -1.83 -30.62
C TYR A 102 0.51 -2.43 -31.88
N THR A 103 1.33 -2.64 -32.89
CA THR A 103 0.90 -3.26 -34.16
C THR A 103 1.51 -4.67 -34.30
N SER A 104 2.79 -4.80 -33.99
CA SER A 104 3.53 -6.06 -34.04
C SER A 104 4.83 -5.93 -33.25
N THR A 105 5.56 -7.01 -33.09
CA THR A 105 6.90 -7.01 -32.48
C THR A 105 7.89 -6.08 -33.18
N SER A 106 7.60 -5.65 -34.41
CA SER A 106 8.44 -4.74 -35.22
C SER A 106 7.85 -3.35 -35.40
N VAL A 107 6.62 -3.06 -34.94
CA VAL A 107 5.94 -1.79 -35.24
C VAL A 107 5.15 -1.28 -34.06
N LEU A 108 5.50 -0.08 -33.59
CA LEU A 108 4.75 0.71 -32.63
C LEU A 108 4.12 1.95 -33.30
N THR A 109 3.00 2.39 -32.78
CA THR A 109 2.39 3.69 -33.14
C THR A 109 2.78 4.73 -32.09
N LEU A 110 3.16 5.93 -32.54
CA LEU A 110 3.65 7.01 -31.70
C LEU A 110 2.69 8.19 -31.65
N SER A 111 2.70 8.94 -30.57
CA SER A 111 1.92 10.16 -30.37
C SER A 111 2.35 11.32 -31.29
N ALA A 112 3.55 11.25 -31.87
CA ALA A 112 4.10 12.26 -32.79
C ALA A 112 4.98 11.58 -33.84
N ASN A 113 5.14 12.25 -34.98
CA ASN A 113 6.03 11.82 -36.05
C ASN A 113 7.46 12.30 -35.73
N ILE A 114 8.28 11.45 -35.14
CA ILE A 114 9.63 11.77 -34.71
C ILE A 114 10.71 10.90 -35.35
N MET A 115 10.34 9.87 -36.12
CA MET A 115 11.29 8.90 -36.65
C MET A 115 11.37 8.96 -38.17
N ALA A 116 12.59 8.93 -38.70
CA ALA A 116 12.88 8.67 -40.09
C ALA A 116 13.74 7.42 -40.27
N SER A 117 13.74 6.83 -41.47
CA SER A 117 14.49 5.58 -41.71
C SER A 117 15.99 5.74 -41.45
N GLY A 118 16.53 4.85 -40.63
CA GLY A 118 17.95 4.84 -40.24
C GLY A 118 18.26 5.62 -38.97
N GLU A 119 17.30 6.33 -38.38
CA GLU A 119 17.49 7.04 -37.12
C GLU A 119 17.52 6.08 -35.92
N GLU A 120 18.35 6.42 -34.94
CA GLU A 120 18.52 5.63 -33.72
C GLU A 120 17.50 6.02 -32.65
N TYR A 121 17.00 5.03 -31.93
CA TYR A 121 16.05 5.24 -30.83
C TYR A 121 16.45 4.50 -29.56
N GLU A 122 15.99 5.03 -28.43
CA GLU A 122 15.94 4.36 -27.12
C GLU A 122 14.51 4.34 -26.61
N ILE A 123 14.16 3.28 -25.90
CA ILE A 123 12.87 3.13 -25.21
C ILE A 123 13.07 3.38 -23.71
N TYR A 124 12.17 4.15 -23.10
CA TYR A 124 12.17 4.42 -21.67
C TYR A 124 10.83 4.06 -21.04
N ASN A 125 10.85 3.84 -19.75
CA ASN A 125 9.63 3.68 -18.97
C ASN A 125 8.78 4.96 -19.00
N LYS A 126 7.49 4.82 -18.72
CA LYS A 126 6.51 5.90 -18.62
C LYS A 126 7.09 7.11 -17.89
N ARG A 127 7.05 8.28 -18.52
CA ARG A 127 7.56 9.56 -17.99
C ARG A 127 9.06 9.61 -17.67
N CYS A 128 9.81 8.56 -17.94
CA CYS A 128 11.25 8.54 -17.74
C CYS A 128 11.99 9.19 -18.89
N ARG A 129 13.21 9.64 -18.64
CA ARG A 129 14.08 10.36 -19.59
C ARG A 129 15.48 9.75 -19.70
N ASN A 130 15.76 8.69 -18.95
CA ASN A 130 17.00 7.92 -19.06
C ASN A 130 16.77 6.48 -18.56
N LYS A 131 17.71 5.58 -18.88
CA LYS A 131 17.66 4.15 -18.52
C LYS A 131 17.70 3.89 -17.01
N ARG A 132 18.22 4.83 -16.20
CA ARG A 132 18.35 4.68 -14.73
C ARG A 132 17.06 5.01 -13.98
N GLN A 133 16.07 5.58 -14.67
CA GLN A 133 14.82 6.01 -14.08
C GLN A 133 13.79 4.90 -14.07
N ILE A 134 13.09 4.79 -12.96
CA ILE A 134 12.00 3.84 -12.74
C ILE A 134 10.76 4.65 -12.39
N TYR A 135 9.68 4.39 -13.11
CA TYR A 135 8.39 4.98 -12.82
C TYR A 135 7.65 4.18 -11.75
N ILE A 136 7.32 4.84 -10.65
CA ILE A 136 6.60 4.28 -9.51
C ILE A 136 5.26 4.98 -9.26
N GLY A 137 4.79 5.80 -10.20
CA GLY A 137 3.62 6.66 -10.00
C GLY A 137 2.28 5.92 -10.00
N ASP A 138 2.22 4.71 -10.54
CA ASP A 138 1.03 3.86 -10.52
C ASP A 138 0.99 2.97 -9.26
N MET A 139 2.03 3.06 -8.40
CA MET A 139 2.07 2.37 -7.12
C MET A 139 0.97 2.89 -6.18
N PRO A 140 0.16 2.03 -5.55
CA PRO A 140 -0.76 2.42 -4.50
C PRO A 140 -0.07 3.20 -3.38
N PRO A 141 -0.80 3.96 -2.55
CA PRO A 141 -0.21 4.80 -1.52
C PRO A 141 0.77 4.05 -0.63
N TYR A 142 2.02 4.47 -0.61
CA TYR A 142 3.09 3.95 0.23
C TYR A 142 3.62 5.03 1.17
N LEU A 143 4.30 4.61 2.24
CA LEU A 143 4.87 5.52 3.24
C LEU A 143 6.23 6.06 2.76
N TRP A 144 7.15 5.18 2.34
CA TRP A 144 8.45 5.52 1.75
C TRP A 144 9.01 4.33 0.97
N VAL A 145 10.06 4.57 0.19
CA VAL A 145 10.91 3.53 -0.39
C VAL A 145 12.01 3.21 0.62
N ASP A 146 12.14 1.95 1.03
CA ASP A 146 13.08 1.50 2.06
C ASP A 146 14.46 1.21 1.46
N SER A 147 14.51 0.44 0.38
CA SER A 147 15.75 0.10 -0.33
C SER A 147 15.49 -0.20 -1.80
N VAL A 148 16.53 -0.13 -2.61
CA VAL A 148 16.50 -0.50 -4.03
C VAL A 148 17.70 -1.39 -4.32
N GLU A 149 17.47 -2.48 -5.04
CA GLU A 149 18.52 -3.43 -5.45
C GLU A 149 18.61 -3.50 -6.97
N TYR A 150 19.83 -3.38 -7.50
CA TYR A 150 20.14 -3.54 -8.92
C TYR A 150 21.58 -3.99 -9.16
N PRO A 151 21.83 -5.09 -9.87
CA PRO A 151 20.86 -6.17 -10.08
C PRO A 151 20.34 -6.72 -8.76
N VAL A 152 19.21 -7.45 -8.80
CA VAL A 152 18.60 -8.02 -7.59
C VAL A 152 19.62 -8.76 -6.74
N GLY A 153 19.64 -8.48 -5.45
CA GLY A 153 20.66 -8.93 -4.50
C GLY A 153 21.78 -7.92 -4.22
N THR A 154 21.84 -6.80 -4.94
CA THR A 154 22.86 -5.74 -4.72
C THR A 154 22.17 -4.42 -4.42
N GLU A 155 22.20 -3.99 -3.14
CA GLU A 155 21.63 -2.71 -2.73
C GLU A 155 22.35 -1.53 -3.41
N ARG A 156 21.58 -0.59 -3.93
CA ARG A 156 22.06 0.64 -4.59
C ARG A 156 21.48 1.89 -3.94
N SER A 157 22.25 2.95 -3.99
CA SER A 157 21.74 4.29 -3.70
C SER A 157 20.76 4.72 -4.78
N PHE A 158 19.77 5.52 -4.42
CA PHE A 158 18.81 6.06 -5.36
C PHE A 158 18.44 7.50 -4.99
N ILE A 159 17.96 8.25 -5.99
CA ILE A 159 17.49 9.63 -5.82
C ILE A 159 16.02 9.67 -6.21
N LYS A 160 15.18 10.30 -5.42
CA LYS A 160 13.79 10.56 -5.78
C LYS A 160 13.71 11.84 -6.59
N ILE A 161 13.62 11.72 -7.91
CA ILE A 161 13.53 12.86 -8.86
C ILE A 161 12.19 13.57 -8.71
N SER A 162 11.11 12.81 -8.58
CA SER A 162 9.76 13.31 -8.35
C SER A 162 8.99 12.38 -7.43
N LYS A 163 7.71 12.69 -7.18
CA LYS A 163 6.84 11.75 -6.42
C LYS A 163 6.66 10.42 -7.15
N ASP A 164 6.80 10.41 -8.47
CA ASP A 164 6.48 9.29 -9.34
C ASP A 164 7.70 8.61 -9.96
N ILE A 165 8.91 9.16 -9.77
CA ILE A 165 10.13 8.67 -10.41
C ILE A 165 11.26 8.60 -9.40
N ILE A 166 11.92 7.45 -9.35
CA ILE A 166 13.20 7.22 -8.68
C ILE A 166 14.29 7.02 -9.74
N GLU A 167 15.50 7.45 -9.46
CA GLU A 167 16.68 7.25 -10.30
C GLU A 167 17.75 6.51 -9.53
N LEU A 168 18.27 5.45 -10.12
CA LEU A 168 19.38 4.67 -9.57
C LEU A 168 20.68 5.46 -9.66
N ASP A 169 21.43 5.46 -8.59
CA ASP A 169 22.79 6.02 -8.55
C ASP A 169 23.78 4.97 -9.05
N VAL A 170 23.76 4.75 -10.35
CA VAL A 170 24.66 3.85 -11.08
C VAL A 170 25.12 4.52 -12.37
N ASP A 171 26.27 4.12 -12.88
CA ASP A 171 26.72 4.58 -14.20
C ASP A 171 25.85 3.99 -15.30
N ASN A 172 25.59 4.74 -16.38
CA ASN A 172 24.80 4.26 -17.52
C ASN A 172 25.35 2.95 -18.12
N GLY A 173 26.66 2.77 -18.14
CA GLY A 173 27.30 1.52 -18.60
C GLY A 173 27.12 0.32 -17.65
N THR A 174 26.54 0.52 -16.46
CA THR A 174 26.16 -0.59 -15.58
C THR A 174 24.81 -1.19 -15.98
N ILE A 175 24.00 -0.45 -16.72
CA ILE A 175 22.73 -0.90 -17.29
C ILE A 175 23.09 -1.53 -18.64
N GLU A 176 23.09 -2.86 -18.67
CA GLU A 176 23.41 -3.61 -19.88
C GLU A 176 22.37 -3.32 -20.98
N ASP A 177 22.87 -3.13 -22.20
CA ASP A 177 22.02 -3.03 -23.37
C ASP A 177 21.36 -4.38 -23.61
N SER A 178 20.08 -4.37 -24.01
CA SER A 178 19.40 -5.58 -24.38
C SER A 178 20.04 -6.14 -25.66
N ASP A 179 20.85 -7.18 -25.57
CA ASP A 179 21.28 -7.91 -26.76
C ASP A 179 20.08 -8.64 -27.34
N SER A 180 19.84 -8.46 -28.64
CA SER A 180 18.74 -9.07 -29.37
C SER A 180 18.73 -10.62 -29.39
N THR A 181 19.79 -11.25 -28.92
CA THR A 181 19.92 -12.72 -28.83
C THR A 181 19.54 -13.26 -27.43
N LEU A 182 19.45 -12.38 -26.43
CA LEU A 182 18.98 -12.70 -25.10
C LEU A 182 17.55 -12.17 -24.97
N ASP A 183 16.71 -12.88 -24.23
CA ASP A 183 15.39 -12.38 -23.87
C ASP A 183 15.54 -10.92 -23.43
N PRO A 184 14.91 -9.94 -24.13
CA PRO A 184 15.08 -8.51 -23.83
C PRO A 184 14.64 -8.13 -22.43
N LEU A 185 14.07 -9.06 -21.68
CA LEU A 185 13.60 -8.90 -20.30
C LEU A 185 14.56 -9.54 -19.28
N ASN A 186 15.64 -10.19 -19.69
CA ASN A 186 16.63 -10.74 -18.78
C ASN A 186 17.64 -9.66 -18.33
N ASN A 187 17.93 -9.62 -17.04
CA ASN A 187 18.87 -8.71 -16.34
C ASN A 187 18.45 -7.24 -16.20
N VAL A 188 17.17 -6.94 -16.36
CA VAL A 188 16.64 -5.58 -16.16
C VAL A 188 15.82 -5.43 -14.86
N ASP A 189 15.77 -6.48 -14.07
CA ASP A 189 14.99 -6.48 -12.84
C ASP A 189 15.61 -5.59 -11.77
N VAL A 190 14.80 -4.69 -11.23
CA VAL A 190 15.11 -3.83 -10.09
C VAL A 190 14.15 -4.17 -8.97
N LEU A 191 14.66 -4.63 -7.85
CA LEU A 191 13.84 -4.85 -6.68
C LEU A 191 13.74 -3.56 -5.86
N VAL A 192 12.55 -3.04 -5.72
CA VAL A 192 12.25 -1.88 -4.89
C VAL A 192 11.45 -2.33 -3.69
N LYS A 193 11.98 -2.08 -2.51
CA LYS A 193 11.31 -2.39 -1.26
C LYS A 193 10.51 -1.20 -0.79
N PHE A 194 9.20 -1.34 -0.74
CA PHE A 194 8.28 -0.32 -0.26
C PHE A 194 7.87 -0.56 1.19
N ALA A 195 7.80 0.51 1.93
CA ALA A 195 7.13 0.55 3.22
C ALA A 195 5.67 0.93 3.00
N LEU A 196 4.76 -0.02 3.20
CA LEU A 196 3.32 0.16 3.07
C LEU A 196 2.65 0.29 4.43
N PRO A 197 1.45 0.91 4.51
CA PRO A 197 0.63 0.77 5.69
C PRO A 197 0.36 -0.70 5.99
N GLN A 198 0.31 -1.05 7.27
CA GLN A 198 -0.13 -2.38 7.69
C GLN A 198 -1.59 -2.59 7.30
N VAL A 199 -1.91 -3.78 6.87
CA VAL A 199 -3.27 -4.18 6.50
C VAL A 199 -3.73 -5.27 7.46
N LEU A 200 -4.94 -5.13 7.96
CA LEU A 200 -5.66 -6.16 8.70
C LEU A 200 -6.91 -6.48 7.90
N CYS A 201 -6.87 -7.53 7.11
CA CYS A 201 -7.98 -7.92 6.26
C CYS A 201 -9.17 -8.40 7.09
N GLN A 202 -10.37 -7.92 6.77
CA GLN A 202 -11.60 -8.33 7.44
C GLN A 202 -12.08 -9.71 6.97
N LEU A 203 -11.61 -10.17 5.83
CA LEU A 203 -12.07 -11.38 5.18
C LEU A 203 -11.23 -12.59 5.60
N THR A 204 -11.89 -13.74 5.73
CA THR A 204 -11.24 -15.02 5.96
C THR A 204 -11.00 -15.71 4.61
N ASP A 205 -9.76 -16.15 4.38
CA ASP A 205 -9.36 -17.04 3.28
C ASP A 205 -9.87 -16.68 1.88
N LEU A 206 -9.29 -15.60 1.30
CA LEU A 206 -9.42 -15.35 -0.12
C LEU A 206 -8.33 -16.12 -0.88
N ALA A 207 -8.65 -17.32 -1.27
CA ALA A 207 -7.88 -18.08 -2.25
C ALA A 207 -8.71 -18.26 -3.51
N GLY A 208 -8.09 -18.09 -4.66
CA GLY A 208 -8.71 -18.24 -5.96
C GLY A 208 -7.70 -18.76 -6.97
N ALA A 209 -8.02 -18.62 -8.25
CA ALA A 209 -7.15 -19.04 -9.33
C ALA A 209 -7.22 -18.07 -10.52
N CYS A 210 -6.17 -18.03 -11.33
CA CYS A 210 -6.15 -17.31 -12.59
C CYS A 210 -7.15 -17.92 -13.57
N THR A 211 -7.91 -17.08 -14.26
CA THR A 211 -8.85 -17.53 -15.29
C THR A 211 -8.14 -17.71 -16.63
N ASN A 212 -7.25 -16.80 -16.95
CA ASN A 212 -6.56 -16.69 -18.23
C ASN A 212 -5.05 -16.78 -18.07
N ILE A 213 -4.37 -16.87 -19.21
CA ILE A 213 -2.93 -16.63 -19.30
C ILE A 213 -2.77 -15.13 -19.52
N GLU A 214 -2.23 -14.42 -18.52
CA GLU A 214 -1.91 -13.01 -18.66
C GLU A 214 -0.43 -12.86 -19.05
N PRO A 215 -0.11 -12.02 -20.04
CA PRO A 215 1.27 -11.84 -20.47
C PRO A 215 2.13 -11.09 -19.42
N VAL A 216 3.42 -11.10 -19.65
CA VAL A 216 4.37 -10.31 -18.85
C VAL A 216 4.01 -8.82 -18.93
N ASP A 217 4.17 -8.08 -17.82
CA ASP A 217 3.84 -6.67 -17.63
C ASP A 217 2.34 -6.32 -17.73
N GLU A 218 1.43 -7.32 -17.90
CA GLU A 218 -0.01 -7.09 -17.80
C GLU A 218 -0.39 -6.72 -16.38
N THR A 219 -1.25 -5.73 -16.24
CA THR A 219 -1.73 -5.24 -14.95
C THR A 219 -3.13 -5.73 -14.60
N THR A 220 -3.86 -6.27 -15.56
CA THR A 220 -5.19 -6.84 -15.36
C THR A 220 -5.07 -8.35 -15.13
N LEU A 221 -5.58 -8.81 -14.00
CA LEU A 221 -5.58 -10.22 -13.61
C LEU A 221 -7.02 -10.74 -13.57
N ALA A 222 -7.37 -11.63 -14.49
CA ALA A 222 -8.66 -12.31 -14.48
C ALA A 222 -8.66 -13.45 -13.46
N VAL A 223 -9.55 -13.39 -12.48
CA VAL A 223 -9.62 -14.32 -11.35
C VAL A 223 -10.93 -15.10 -11.32
N LYS A 224 -10.89 -16.29 -10.73
CA LYS A 224 -12.04 -17.17 -10.49
C LYS A 224 -11.92 -17.89 -9.16
N ASN A 225 -13.03 -18.53 -8.74
CA ASN A 225 -13.10 -19.38 -7.55
C ASN A 225 -12.78 -18.66 -6.21
N LEU A 226 -12.83 -17.35 -6.18
CA LEU A 226 -12.82 -16.62 -4.92
C LEU A 226 -14.15 -16.83 -4.20
N THR A 227 -14.12 -16.98 -2.87
CA THR A 227 -15.31 -17.31 -2.08
C THR A 227 -16.26 -16.13 -2.00
N GLY A 228 -17.42 -16.23 -2.64
CA GLY A 228 -18.53 -15.28 -2.45
C GLY A 228 -18.52 -14.06 -3.39
N SER A 229 -19.35 -13.07 -3.04
CA SER A 229 -19.32 -11.73 -3.67
C SER A 229 -18.52 -10.82 -2.77
N GLU A 230 -17.25 -10.68 -3.03
CA GLU A 230 -16.31 -10.00 -2.14
C GLU A 230 -15.85 -8.67 -2.74
N ILE A 231 -15.65 -7.71 -1.86
CA ILE A 231 -15.04 -6.43 -2.21
C ILE A 231 -13.54 -6.60 -1.99
N ILE A 232 -12.79 -6.41 -3.06
CA ILE A 232 -11.32 -6.31 -3.02
C ILE A 232 -10.98 -4.84 -2.95
N GLU A 233 -10.25 -4.44 -1.92
CA GLU A 233 -9.91 -3.03 -1.69
C GLU A 233 -8.54 -2.66 -2.26
N VAL A 234 -8.37 -1.38 -2.58
CA VAL A 234 -7.07 -0.84 -3.01
C VAL A 234 -6.03 -1.01 -1.90
N GLY A 235 -4.86 -1.53 -2.27
CA GLY A 235 -3.75 -1.75 -1.34
C GLY A 235 -3.71 -3.15 -0.75
N GLU A 236 -4.69 -4.02 -1.00
CA GLU A 236 -4.61 -5.43 -0.62
C GLU A 236 -3.46 -6.12 -1.36
N LEU A 237 -2.80 -7.03 -0.66
CA LEU A 237 -1.68 -7.77 -1.19
C LEU A 237 -2.11 -9.15 -1.65
N LEU A 238 -1.61 -9.58 -2.80
CA LEU A 238 -1.82 -10.94 -3.29
C LEU A 238 -0.54 -11.56 -3.84
N ASN A 239 -0.45 -12.87 -3.73
CA ASN A 239 0.62 -13.69 -4.31
C ASN A 239 0.03 -14.63 -5.35
N ILE A 240 0.76 -14.84 -6.45
CA ILE A 240 0.44 -15.81 -7.50
C ILE A 240 1.44 -16.94 -7.40
N ALA A 241 0.97 -18.18 -7.46
CA ALA A 241 1.85 -19.34 -7.40
C ALA A 241 2.86 -19.33 -8.57
N GLY A 242 4.14 -19.53 -8.25
CA GLY A 242 5.21 -19.48 -9.24
C GLY A 242 5.85 -18.10 -9.43
N HIS A 243 5.21 -17.03 -9.00
CA HIS A 243 5.77 -15.68 -9.03
C HIS A 243 6.54 -15.38 -7.73
N LYS A 244 7.63 -14.63 -7.84
CA LYS A 244 8.47 -14.27 -6.69
C LYS A 244 8.01 -13.00 -6.00
N GLN A 245 7.37 -12.11 -6.76
CA GLN A 245 6.90 -10.83 -6.21
C GLN A 245 5.50 -10.93 -5.59
N THR A 246 5.21 -10.00 -4.69
CA THR A 246 3.87 -9.75 -4.17
C THR A 246 3.24 -8.62 -4.98
N TYR A 247 2.01 -8.83 -5.42
CA TYR A 247 1.22 -7.84 -6.15
C TYR A 247 0.35 -7.05 -5.20
N ILE A 248 0.05 -5.81 -5.58
CA ILE A 248 -0.78 -4.89 -4.80
C ILE A 248 -1.99 -4.54 -5.65
N VAL A 249 -3.19 -4.63 -5.09
CA VAL A 249 -4.42 -4.20 -5.77
C VAL A 249 -4.38 -2.70 -6.01
N ALA A 250 -4.36 -2.30 -7.27
CA ALA A 250 -4.31 -0.89 -7.68
C ALA A 250 -5.70 -0.25 -7.76
N THR A 251 -6.73 -1.02 -8.12
CA THR A 251 -8.12 -0.54 -8.21
C THR A 251 -9.03 -1.52 -7.51
N GLY A 252 -9.82 -1.01 -6.57
CA GLY A 252 -10.80 -1.82 -5.85
C GLY A 252 -11.91 -2.32 -6.78
N VAL A 253 -12.37 -3.56 -6.57
CA VAL A 253 -13.40 -4.20 -7.38
C VAL A 253 -14.34 -5.03 -6.51
N THR A 254 -15.62 -5.08 -6.89
CA THR A 254 -16.57 -6.02 -6.31
C THR A 254 -16.70 -7.21 -7.25
N LEU A 255 -16.30 -8.38 -6.78
CA LEU A 255 -16.34 -9.61 -7.56
C LEU A 255 -17.77 -10.16 -7.62
N SER A 256 -18.15 -10.68 -8.77
CA SER A 256 -19.44 -11.34 -8.97
C SER A 256 -19.25 -12.86 -8.90
N SER A 257 -19.87 -13.49 -7.90
CA SER A 257 -19.76 -14.96 -7.73
C SER A 257 -18.31 -15.47 -7.65
N GLY A 258 -17.42 -14.66 -7.08
CA GLY A 258 -16.01 -15.03 -6.91
C GLY A 258 -15.19 -14.98 -8.19
N ALA A 259 -15.63 -14.25 -9.22
CA ALA A 259 -14.91 -14.07 -10.47
C ALA A 259 -14.95 -12.60 -10.92
N GLY A 260 -13.91 -12.16 -11.64
CA GLY A 260 -13.81 -10.82 -12.18
C GLY A 260 -12.37 -10.44 -12.51
N ASP A 261 -12.19 -9.21 -12.98
CA ASP A 261 -10.88 -8.68 -13.32
C ASP A 261 -10.40 -7.78 -12.17
N ILE A 262 -9.19 -8.02 -11.71
CA ILE A 262 -8.51 -7.26 -10.66
C ILE A 262 -7.36 -6.50 -11.31
N VAL A 263 -7.27 -5.20 -11.07
CA VAL A 263 -6.11 -4.40 -11.49
C VAL A 263 -5.06 -4.45 -10.39
N VAL A 264 -3.88 -4.94 -10.74
CA VAL A 264 -2.75 -5.10 -9.82
C VAL A 264 -1.56 -4.27 -10.25
N TYR A 265 -0.66 -4.02 -9.34
CA TYR A 265 0.59 -3.34 -9.59
C TYR A 265 1.73 -4.00 -8.78
N PRO A 266 2.93 -4.12 -9.36
CA PRO A 266 3.26 -3.86 -10.75
C PRO A 266 2.61 -4.88 -11.70
N GLY A 267 2.87 -4.76 -13.00
CA GLY A 267 2.47 -5.78 -13.98
C GLY A 267 3.09 -7.14 -13.68
N MET A 268 2.59 -8.18 -14.35
CA MET A 268 3.01 -9.57 -14.12
C MET A 268 4.51 -9.74 -14.36
N GLU A 269 5.21 -10.29 -13.37
CA GLU A 269 6.64 -10.61 -13.43
C GLU A 269 6.96 -11.63 -14.54
N SER A 270 6.07 -12.60 -14.71
CA SER A 270 6.08 -13.63 -15.73
C SER A 270 4.66 -13.93 -16.21
N ALA A 271 4.50 -14.60 -17.36
CA ALA A 271 3.17 -14.98 -17.80
C ALA A 271 2.52 -15.95 -16.80
N THR A 272 1.25 -15.70 -16.45
CA THR A 272 0.47 -16.60 -15.61
C THR A 272 0.05 -17.85 -16.40
N ALA A 273 -0.31 -18.91 -15.70
CA ALA A 273 -1.01 -20.04 -16.28
C ALA A 273 -2.46 -20.09 -15.80
N VAL A 274 -3.31 -20.72 -16.59
CA VAL A 274 -4.69 -21.03 -16.15
C VAL A 274 -4.63 -21.93 -14.93
N ASP A 275 -5.43 -21.62 -13.91
CA ASP A 275 -5.49 -22.31 -12.62
C ASP A 275 -4.29 -22.05 -11.68
N ASP A 276 -3.38 -21.13 -12.00
CA ASP A 276 -2.40 -20.65 -11.00
C ASP A 276 -3.12 -20.14 -9.76
N VAL A 277 -2.67 -20.64 -8.61
CA VAL A 277 -3.31 -20.31 -7.32
C VAL A 277 -2.99 -18.89 -6.95
N ILE A 278 -4.03 -18.13 -6.64
CA ILE A 278 -3.95 -16.77 -6.11
C ILE A 278 -4.26 -16.82 -4.61
N THR A 279 -3.43 -16.16 -3.80
CA THR A 279 -3.64 -16.08 -2.35
C THR A 279 -3.54 -14.63 -1.90
N PHE A 280 -4.61 -14.10 -1.31
CA PHE A 280 -4.57 -12.78 -0.67
C PHE A 280 -3.90 -12.86 0.70
N VAL A 281 -3.04 -11.89 0.96
CA VAL A 281 -2.40 -11.75 2.27
C VAL A 281 -3.40 -11.13 3.23
N LYS A 282 -3.89 -11.91 4.20
CA LYS A 282 -4.93 -11.52 5.15
C LYS A 282 -4.52 -10.40 6.10
N SER A 283 -3.30 -10.47 6.58
CA SER A 283 -2.71 -9.49 7.50
C SER A 283 -1.23 -9.42 7.24
N THR A 284 -0.71 -8.21 7.17
CA THR A 284 0.73 -7.97 7.08
C THR A 284 1.39 -7.94 8.47
N LEU A 285 0.59 -7.95 9.54
CA LEU A 285 1.07 -7.91 10.92
C LEU A 285 1.77 -9.22 11.31
N LYS A 286 2.89 -9.07 11.99
CA LYS A 286 3.55 -10.20 12.67
C LYS A 286 2.85 -10.47 14.00
N PRO A 287 2.89 -11.70 14.54
CA PRO A 287 2.21 -12.03 15.81
C PRO A 287 2.56 -11.10 16.99
N ASN A 288 3.80 -10.63 17.06
CA ASN A 288 4.22 -9.68 18.11
C ASN A 288 3.61 -8.28 17.91
N ASP A 289 3.42 -7.87 16.66
CA ASP A 289 2.83 -6.58 16.31
C ASP A 289 1.30 -6.61 16.52
N GLU A 290 0.68 -7.79 16.32
CA GLU A 290 -0.74 -8.00 16.64
C GLU A 290 -1.03 -7.73 18.12
N GLU A 291 -0.21 -8.28 19.05
CA GLU A 291 -0.38 -8.03 20.48
C GLU A 291 -0.24 -6.54 20.84
N ILE A 292 0.72 -5.85 20.21
CA ILE A 292 0.93 -4.43 20.46
C ILE A 292 -0.27 -3.63 19.95
N LEU A 293 -0.81 -3.97 18.78
CA LEU A 293 -1.99 -3.31 18.24
C LEU A 293 -3.22 -3.56 19.13
N GLU A 294 -3.44 -4.79 19.62
CA GLU A 294 -4.50 -5.09 20.59
C GLU A 294 -4.43 -4.16 21.81
N GLN A 295 -3.24 -4.00 22.39
CA GLN A 295 -3.03 -3.15 23.55
C GLN A 295 -3.26 -1.66 23.24
N LEU A 296 -2.84 -1.19 22.04
CA LEU A 296 -3.06 0.19 21.61
C LEU A 296 -4.54 0.49 21.42
N VAL A 297 -5.27 -0.40 20.75
CA VAL A 297 -6.70 -0.25 20.51
C VAL A 297 -7.47 -0.30 21.83
N ALA A 298 -7.18 -1.26 22.70
CA ALA A 298 -7.81 -1.34 24.01
C ALA A 298 -7.56 -0.09 24.84
N ALA A 299 -6.34 0.45 24.82
CA ALA A 299 -6.02 1.70 25.51
C ALA A 299 -6.76 2.91 24.91
N ALA A 300 -6.86 3.00 23.59
CA ALA A 300 -7.59 4.07 22.90
C ALA A 300 -9.09 4.07 23.26
N LEU A 301 -9.70 2.89 23.25
CA LEU A 301 -11.12 2.71 23.64
C LEU A 301 -11.35 3.07 25.11
N LYS A 302 -10.46 2.65 26.01
CA LYS A 302 -10.54 3.07 27.44
C LYS A 302 -10.44 4.59 27.63
N VAL A 303 -9.60 5.27 26.83
CA VAL A 303 -9.52 6.74 26.86
C VAL A 303 -10.83 7.35 26.38
N SER A 304 -11.42 6.83 25.29
CA SER A 304 -12.71 7.29 24.76
C SER A 304 -13.83 7.14 25.79
N ASP A 305 -13.90 5.99 26.44
CA ASP A 305 -14.92 5.71 27.47
C ASP A 305 -14.75 6.62 28.72
N ALA A 306 -13.52 6.77 29.19
CA ALA A 306 -13.23 7.68 30.31
C ALA A 306 -13.60 9.13 30.00
N GLU A 307 -13.38 9.60 28.76
CA GLU A 307 -13.82 10.93 28.33
C GLU A 307 -15.35 11.04 28.23
N ARG A 308 -16.06 9.97 27.80
CA ARG A 308 -17.54 9.92 27.85
C ARG A 308 -18.06 10.07 29.27
N HIS A 309 -17.49 9.32 30.23
CA HIS A 309 -17.86 9.43 31.64
C HIS A 309 -17.59 10.83 32.21
N ARG A 310 -16.49 11.46 31.81
CA ARG A 310 -16.17 12.85 32.20
C ARG A 310 -17.21 13.83 31.65
N ILE A 311 -17.61 13.71 30.39
CA ILE A 311 -18.63 14.55 29.76
C ILE A 311 -19.97 14.35 30.45
N GLN A 312 -20.36 13.11 30.71
CA GLN A 312 -21.62 12.81 31.44
C GLN A 312 -21.62 13.41 32.84
N ALA A 313 -20.53 13.26 33.59
CA ALA A 313 -20.41 13.87 34.93
C ALA A 313 -20.55 15.41 34.90
N ILE A 314 -20.01 16.07 33.87
CA ILE A 314 -20.20 17.51 33.67
C ILE A 314 -21.66 17.83 33.35
N ALA A 315 -22.31 17.05 32.47
CA ALA A 315 -23.72 17.26 32.10
C ALA A 315 -24.64 17.07 33.30
N ASP A 316 -24.42 16.07 34.14
CA ASP A 316 -25.16 15.81 35.37
C ASP A 316 -24.96 16.92 36.38
N MET A 317 -23.74 17.48 36.52
CA MET A 317 -23.47 18.64 37.37
C MET A 317 -24.20 19.89 36.89
N VAL A 318 -24.24 20.13 35.56
CA VAL A 318 -24.96 21.28 34.97
C VAL A 318 -26.47 21.12 35.15
N SER A 319 -26.99 19.92 34.89
CA SER A 319 -28.43 19.61 35.05
C SER A 319 -28.85 19.70 36.51
N GLY A 320 -28.04 19.20 37.44
CA GLY A 320 -28.27 19.30 38.86
C GLY A 320 -28.31 20.77 39.32
N ARG A 321 -27.43 21.64 38.83
CA ARG A 321 -27.47 23.09 39.09
C ARG A 321 -28.71 23.78 38.53
N ALA A 322 -29.16 23.37 37.34
CA ALA A 322 -30.38 23.87 36.70
C ALA A 322 -31.63 23.51 37.53
N LEU A 323 -31.72 22.28 38.01
CA LEU A 323 -32.83 21.80 38.85
C LEU A 323 -32.88 22.60 40.18
N ILE A 324 -31.75 22.88 40.77
CA ILE A 324 -31.65 23.66 42.02
C ILE A 324 -32.15 25.10 41.80
N ASN A 325 -31.86 25.69 40.67
CA ASN A 325 -32.27 27.05 40.33
C ASN A 325 -33.76 27.15 39.96
N THR A 326 -34.41 26.05 39.54
CA THR A 326 -35.83 26.07 39.14
C THR A 326 -36.77 25.62 40.25
N THR A 327 -36.31 24.84 41.21
CA THR A 327 -37.11 24.41 42.37
C THR A 327 -36.74 25.28 43.57
N ASN A 328 -37.66 26.16 43.95
CA ASN A 328 -37.64 26.95 45.18
C ASN A 328 -37.80 26.07 46.46
N LEU A 329 -37.34 24.83 46.41
CA LEU A 329 -37.31 23.92 47.57
C LEU A 329 -36.03 24.19 48.33
N GLY A 330 -36.15 24.54 49.60
CA GLY A 330 -35.07 24.81 50.56
C GLY A 330 -34.05 23.69 50.67
N GLY A 331 -33.25 23.54 49.65
CA GLY A 331 -32.43 22.40 49.39
C GLY A 331 -30.94 22.69 49.35
N SER A 332 -30.41 23.41 50.32
CA SER A 332 -28.95 23.49 50.49
C SER A 332 -28.30 22.13 50.60
N ASP A 333 -28.98 21.14 51.23
CA ASP A 333 -28.45 19.79 51.39
C ASP A 333 -28.48 18.92 50.12
N VAL A 334 -29.49 19.09 49.28
CA VAL A 334 -29.59 18.34 48.00
C VAL A 334 -28.56 18.92 47.01
N ALA A 335 -28.44 20.23 46.93
CA ALA A 335 -27.44 20.91 46.14
C ALA A 335 -26.01 20.51 46.53
N TYR A 336 -25.73 20.45 47.81
CA TYR A 336 -24.45 20.09 48.36
C TYR A 336 -24.10 18.61 48.04
N LYS A 337 -25.05 17.69 48.24
CA LYS A 337 -24.88 16.25 47.89
C LYS A 337 -24.65 16.07 46.41
N TYR A 338 -25.40 16.74 45.54
CA TYR A 338 -25.19 16.66 44.07
C TYR A 338 -23.84 17.22 43.65
N SER A 339 -23.38 18.32 44.23
CA SER A 339 -22.08 18.88 43.93
C SER A 339 -20.92 18.00 44.40
N GLN A 340 -21.06 17.36 45.58
CA GLN A 340 -20.11 16.37 46.07
C GLN A 340 -20.06 15.14 45.18
N TYR A 341 -21.24 14.60 44.81
CA TYR A 341 -21.32 13.41 43.94
C TYR A 341 -20.73 13.66 42.56
N ALA A 342 -21.04 14.79 41.94
CA ALA A 342 -20.45 15.21 40.68
C ALA A 342 -18.93 15.44 40.79
N GLY A 343 -18.46 15.96 41.91
CA GLY A 343 -17.04 16.12 42.23
C GLY A 343 -16.30 14.78 42.29
N VAL A 344 -16.88 13.79 42.97
CA VAL A 344 -16.33 12.45 43.04
C VAL A 344 -16.30 11.77 41.66
N LEU A 345 -17.40 11.85 40.89
CA LEU A 345 -17.44 11.31 39.51
C LEU A 345 -16.40 11.97 38.61
N MET A 346 -16.22 13.28 38.69
CA MET A 346 -15.19 14.00 37.95
C MET A 346 -13.78 13.56 38.34
N GLN A 347 -13.53 13.28 39.61
CA GLN A 347 -12.23 12.76 40.05
C GLN A 347 -11.97 11.37 39.53
N ILE A 348 -12.95 10.45 39.64
CA ILE A 348 -12.87 9.09 39.11
C ILE A 348 -12.60 9.12 37.59
N ALA A 349 -13.35 9.94 36.84
CA ALA A 349 -13.15 10.06 35.41
C ALA A 349 -11.77 10.60 35.06
N ARG A 350 -11.21 11.55 35.79
CA ARG A 350 -9.83 12.05 35.61
C ARG A 350 -8.78 10.95 35.83
N GLU A 351 -8.96 10.16 36.89
CA GLU A 351 -8.07 9.05 37.22
C GLU A 351 -8.13 7.96 36.15
N LEU A 352 -9.31 7.63 35.64
CA LEU A 352 -9.49 6.70 34.53
C LEU A 352 -8.80 7.18 33.24
N VAL A 353 -8.97 8.46 32.89
CA VAL A 353 -8.29 9.07 31.72
C VAL A 353 -6.78 9.02 31.89
N ALA A 354 -6.27 9.35 33.09
CA ALA A 354 -4.84 9.32 33.37
C ALA A 354 -4.26 7.90 33.23
N SER A 355 -4.93 6.91 33.82
CA SER A 355 -4.53 5.52 33.74
C SER A 355 -4.57 4.97 32.31
N ALA A 356 -5.61 5.27 31.54
CA ALA A 356 -5.72 4.86 30.14
C ALA A 356 -4.64 5.50 29.27
N ARG A 357 -4.33 6.80 29.47
CA ARG A 357 -3.23 7.48 28.77
C ARG A 357 -1.85 6.92 29.13
N GLU A 358 -1.66 6.50 30.39
CA GLU A 358 -0.42 5.83 30.79
C GLU A 358 -0.25 4.48 30.08
N GLN A 359 -1.31 3.66 30.00
CA GLN A 359 -1.29 2.41 29.25
C GLN A 359 -1.00 2.64 27.77
N GLN A 360 -1.60 3.65 27.16
CA GLN A 360 -1.33 4.05 25.79
C GLN A 360 0.15 4.49 25.62
N ALA A 361 0.69 5.26 26.55
CA ALA A 361 2.09 5.68 26.52
C ALA A 361 3.06 4.51 26.65
N ILE A 362 2.73 3.50 27.46
CA ILE A 362 3.54 2.27 27.58
C ILE A 362 3.54 1.50 26.25
N ALA A 363 2.38 1.33 25.62
CA ALA A 363 2.27 0.66 24.32
C ALA A 363 3.06 1.41 23.24
N ILE A 364 3.00 2.74 23.22
CA ILE A 364 3.80 3.58 22.29
C ILE A 364 5.30 3.44 22.54
N ARG A 365 5.75 3.39 23.79
CA ARG A 365 7.18 3.19 24.10
C ARG A 365 7.66 1.82 23.62
N ARG A 366 6.83 0.77 23.70
CA ARG A 366 7.12 -0.53 23.11
C ARG A 366 7.30 -0.44 21.60
N LEU A 367 6.42 0.29 20.89
CA LEU A 367 6.57 0.55 19.47
C LEU A 367 7.86 1.30 19.13
N GLN A 368 8.19 2.35 19.88
CA GLN A 368 9.42 3.11 19.68
C GLN A 368 10.68 2.28 19.93
N GLY A 369 10.61 1.31 20.85
CA GLY A 369 11.70 0.36 21.08
C GLY A 369 11.87 -0.66 19.93
N LEU A 370 10.82 -0.94 19.18
CA LEU A 370 10.88 -1.82 17.99
C LEU A 370 11.31 -1.06 16.74
N ALA A 371 10.98 0.22 16.64
CA ALA A 371 11.45 1.12 15.60
C ALA A 371 12.93 1.46 15.87
N GLN A 372 13.83 0.53 15.59
CA GLN A 372 15.25 0.89 15.53
C GLN A 372 15.43 1.94 14.44
N PRO A 373 16.17 3.04 14.72
CA PRO A 373 16.32 4.10 13.75
C PRO A 373 17.18 3.63 12.58
N ARG A 374 16.56 3.08 11.53
CA ARG A 374 17.18 2.95 10.21
C ARG A 374 17.37 4.31 9.53
N MET A 375 16.95 5.39 10.18
CA MET A 375 17.16 6.77 9.70
C MET A 375 18.60 7.28 9.74
N ALA A 376 19.58 6.44 10.10
CA ALA A 376 20.98 6.87 10.22
C ALA A 376 21.82 6.56 8.97
N ARG A 377 21.24 6.44 7.79
CA ARG A 377 22.00 6.41 6.53
C ARG A 377 21.66 7.58 5.61
N VAL A 378 21.55 8.78 6.16
CA VAL A 378 21.88 9.97 5.39
C VAL A 378 23.40 10.03 5.37
N LEU A 379 24.01 9.57 4.27
CA LEU A 379 25.43 9.78 4.04
C LEU A 379 25.67 11.30 4.04
N PRO A 380 26.67 11.79 4.76
CA PRO A 380 27.06 13.20 4.65
C PRO A 380 27.50 13.45 3.21
N MET A 381 27.05 14.57 2.66
CA MET A 381 27.55 15.14 1.41
C MET A 381 29.06 15.37 1.48
#